data_b416f55f8bac382fdad973ed02068f0b
#
_entry.id   b416f55f8bac382fdad973ed02068f0b
#
_cell.length_a   1.000
_cell.length_b   1.000
_cell.length_c   1.000
_cell.angle_alpha   90.00
_cell.angle_beta   90.00
_cell.angle_gamma   90.00
#
_symmetry.space_group_name_H-M   'P 1'
#
loop_
_entity.id
_entity.type
_entity.pdbx_description
1 polymer ?
#
loop_
_entity_poly.entity_id
_entity_poly.type
_entity_poly.pdbx_seq_one_letter_code
_entity_poly.pdbx_strand_id
1 'polypeptide(L)'
;MHHSSESIGAIAAALAKAQGELSNPEKSLTATIRSPFPREADRTFRYAPLASGLDIVRKSLGQHEIATIQTTTIDQTTGQIRLTTLLVHASGEWISSDWPVCAASDTAAPHRMGAALTYAQARE
;
A
#
# COMPACT_ATOMS: atom_id res chain seq x y z
N MET A 1 2.27 -12.57 5.42
CA MET A 1 3.45 -13.21 6.05
C MET A 1 4.68 -12.34 5.80
N HIS A 2 5.49 -12.15 6.82
CA HIS A 2 6.68 -11.32 6.73
C HIS A 2 7.94 -12.18 6.63
N HIS A 3 8.84 -11.75 5.76
CA HIS A 3 10.16 -12.33 5.62
C HIS A 3 11.20 -11.20 5.66
N SER A 4 12.41 -11.53 6.04
CA SER A 4 13.48 -10.55 6.04
C SER A 4 14.84 -11.22 5.86
N SER A 5 15.87 -10.41 5.54
CA SER A 5 17.25 -10.83 5.64
C SER A 5 17.62 -11.17 7.11
N GLU A 6 18.72 -11.89 7.32
CA GLU A 6 19.15 -12.24 8.68
C GLU A 6 19.36 -11.02 9.56
N SER A 7 20.02 -10.02 9.03
CA SER A 7 20.25 -8.76 9.73
C SER A 7 19.38 -7.69 9.10
N ILE A 8 18.78 -6.84 9.91
CA ILE A 8 17.92 -5.74 9.45
C ILE A 8 18.26 -4.40 10.11
N GLY A 9 19.42 -4.32 10.80
CA GLY A 9 19.78 -3.10 11.53
C GLY A 9 19.87 -1.86 10.64
N ALA A 10 20.51 -1.96 9.48
CA ALA A 10 20.66 -0.82 8.58
C ALA A 10 19.34 -0.41 7.94
N ILE A 11 18.54 -1.38 7.44
CA ILE A 11 17.24 -1.06 6.84
C ILE A 11 16.26 -0.54 7.90
N ALA A 12 16.30 -1.07 9.12
CA ALA A 12 15.45 -0.59 10.21
C ALA A 12 15.77 0.87 10.56
N ALA A 13 17.05 1.23 10.65
CA ALA A 13 17.47 2.61 10.89
C ALA A 13 17.02 3.54 9.76
N ALA A 14 17.17 3.10 8.50
CA ALA A 14 16.75 3.86 7.34
C ALA A 14 15.23 4.07 7.31
N LEU A 15 14.45 3.04 7.65
CA LEU A 15 13.00 3.13 7.73
C LEU A 15 12.55 4.10 8.83
N ALA A 16 13.20 4.06 9.98
CA ALA A 16 12.88 4.99 11.07
C ALA A 16 13.14 6.44 10.68
N LYS A 17 14.23 6.71 9.98
CA LYS A 17 14.53 8.06 9.47
C LYS A 17 13.52 8.50 8.42
N ALA A 18 13.20 7.62 7.48
CA ALA A 18 12.22 7.89 6.44
C ALA A 18 10.85 8.20 7.04
N GLN A 19 10.43 7.42 8.03
CA GLN A 19 9.15 7.63 8.71
C GLN A 19 9.10 8.98 9.43
N GLY A 20 10.20 9.38 10.06
CA GLY A 20 10.28 10.67 10.75
C GLY A 20 10.17 11.88 9.82
N GLU A 21 10.46 11.68 8.53
CA GLU A 21 10.41 12.75 7.51
C GLU A 21 9.11 12.75 6.71
N LEU A 22 8.23 11.75 6.91
CA LEU A 22 6.97 11.68 6.18
C LEU A 22 6.03 12.81 6.58
N SER A 23 5.46 13.45 5.57
CA SER A 23 4.40 14.42 5.74
C SER A 23 3.07 13.83 5.27
N ASN A 24 1.98 14.29 5.84
CA ASN A 24 0.65 13.86 5.37
C ASN A 24 0.37 14.45 3.99
N PRO A 25 -0.18 13.67 3.06
CA PRO A 25 -0.57 14.19 1.76
C PRO A 25 -1.73 15.18 1.89
N GLU A 26 -1.78 16.13 0.97
CA GLU A 26 -2.87 17.09 0.93
C GLU A 26 -4.20 16.41 0.61
N LYS A 27 -5.24 16.70 1.37
CA LYS A 27 -6.58 16.19 1.14
C LYS A 27 -7.27 17.02 0.06
N SER A 28 -6.99 16.71 -1.20
CA SER A 28 -7.46 17.49 -2.34
C SER A 28 -8.75 16.96 -2.97
N LEU A 29 -9.17 15.73 -2.63
CA LEU A 29 -10.39 15.13 -3.16
C LEU A 29 -11.51 15.18 -2.14
N THR A 30 -12.74 15.25 -2.65
CA THR A 30 -13.96 15.25 -1.82
C THR A 30 -14.85 14.09 -2.25
N ALA A 31 -15.27 13.29 -1.26
CA ALA A 31 -16.27 12.25 -1.47
C ALA A 31 -17.57 12.63 -0.76
N THR A 32 -18.68 12.30 -1.39
CA THR A 32 -20.01 12.53 -0.83
C THR A 32 -20.68 11.18 -0.59
N ILE A 33 -21.09 10.94 0.67
CA ILE A 33 -21.89 9.77 1.03
C ILE A 33 -23.34 10.22 1.09
N ARG A 34 -24.16 9.71 0.17
CA ARG A 34 -25.57 10.02 0.15
C ARG A 34 -26.30 9.26 1.24
N SER A 35 -27.13 9.98 2.00
CA SER A 35 -27.96 9.32 2.99
C SER A 35 -29.09 8.55 2.30
N PRO A 36 -29.37 7.30 2.73
CA PRO A 36 -30.52 6.54 2.23
C PRO A 36 -31.85 7.08 2.77
N PHE A 37 -31.83 8.01 3.74
CA PHE A 37 -33.02 8.56 4.38
C PHE A 37 -33.29 9.98 3.87
N PRO A 38 -34.52 10.26 3.40
CA PRO A 38 -34.84 11.58 2.80
C PRO A 38 -34.65 12.79 3.74
N ARG A 39 -34.65 12.57 5.06
CA ARG A 39 -34.52 13.63 6.06
C ARG A 39 -33.09 13.84 6.56
N GLU A 40 -32.18 12.99 6.19
CA GLU A 40 -30.78 13.11 6.60
C GLU A 40 -29.96 13.81 5.50
N ALA A 41 -29.07 14.68 5.92
CA ALA A 41 -28.17 15.35 5.03
C ALA A 41 -27.08 14.36 4.53
N ASP A 42 -26.69 14.53 3.28
CA ASP A 42 -25.53 13.81 2.75
C ASP A 42 -24.27 14.22 3.51
N ARG A 43 -23.37 13.27 3.67
CA ARG A 43 -22.07 13.51 4.31
C ARG A 43 -21.00 13.72 3.26
N THR A 44 -20.17 14.73 3.46
CA THR A 44 -18.99 14.97 2.63
C THR A 44 -17.73 14.85 3.47
N PHE A 45 -16.66 14.34 2.88
CA PHE A 45 -15.35 14.34 3.52
C PHE A 45 -14.26 14.58 2.48
N ARG A 46 -13.16 15.13 2.94
CA ARG A 46 -11.99 15.36 2.10
C ARG A 46 -10.97 14.25 2.34
N TYR A 47 -10.29 13.83 1.28
CA TYR A 47 -9.28 12.79 1.36
C TYR A 47 -8.14 13.08 0.38
N ALA A 48 -6.98 12.49 0.65
CA ALA A 48 -5.84 12.58 -0.24
C ALA A 48 -5.92 11.50 -1.32
N PRO A 49 -5.50 11.78 -2.57
CA PRO A 49 -5.36 10.75 -3.58
C PRO A 49 -4.33 9.71 -3.14
N LEU A 50 -4.59 8.43 -3.41
CA LEU A 50 -3.65 7.35 -3.11
C LEU A 50 -2.30 7.60 -3.78
N ALA A 51 -2.31 8.05 -5.04
CA ALA A 51 -1.07 8.35 -5.77
C ALA A 51 -0.18 9.36 -5.04
N SER A 52 -0.76 10.40 -4.44
CA SER A 52 0.00 11.40 -3.67
C SER A 52 0.65 10.78 -2.44
N GLY A 53 -0.08 9.92 -1.72
CA GLY A 53 0.46 9.22 -0.56
C GLY A 53 1.60 8.27 -0.93
N LEU A 54 1.43 7.50 -2.00
CA LEU A 54 2.46 6.58 -2.49
C LEU A 54 3.72 7.33 -2.95
N ASP A 55 3.55 8.46 -3.64
CA ASP A 55 4.68 9.27 -4.09
C ASP A 55 5.48 9.82 -2.92
N ILE A 56 4.82 10.30 -1.87
CA ILE A 56 5.47 10.78 -0.66
C ILE A 56 6.29 9.66 -0.01
N VAL A 57 5.70 8.48 0.14
CA VAL A 57 6.37 7.33 0.74
C VAL A 57 7.59 6.90 -0.10
N ARG A 58 7.41 6.72 -1.41
CA ARG A 58 8.50 6.31 -2.30
C ARG A 58 9.65 7.31 -2.32
N LYS A 59 9.32 8.59 -2.33
CA LYS A 59 10.34 9.65 -2.31
C LYS A 59 11.13 9.65 -1.01
N SER A 60 10.45 9.52 0.12
CA SER A 60 11.09 9.44 1.43
C SER A 60 11.97 8.21 1.54
N LEU A 61 11.48 7.03 1.13
CA LEU A 61 12.26 5.80 1.13
C LEU A 61 13.48 5.91 0.22
N GLY A 62 13.33 6.49 -0.98
CA GLY A 62 14.43 6.67 -1.91
C GLY A 62 15.54 7.56 -1.36
N GLN A 63 15.21 8.59 -0.57
CA GLN A 63 16.19 9.45 0.08
C GLN A 63 17.03 8.68 1.12
N HIS A 64 16.52 7.59 1.65
CA HIS A 64 17.21 6.71 2.60
C HIS A 64 17.69 5.41 1.97
N GLU A 65 17.81 5.39 0.64
CA GLU A 65 18.38 4.28 -0.13
C GLU A 65 17.56 2.99 -0.03
N ILE A 66 16.24 3.11 0.08
CA ILE A 66 15.32 1.97 0.09
C ILE A 66 14.52 1.97 -1.20
N ALA A 67 14.61 0.86 -1.94
CA ALA A 67 13.77 0.62 -3.11
C ALA A 67 12.53 -0.19 -2.72
N THR A 68 11.39 0.17 -3.29
CA THR A 68 10.14 -0.55 -3.10
C THR A 68 9.78 -1.30 -4.37
N ILE A 69 9.59 -2.62 -4.26
CA ILE A 69 9.22 -3.48 -5.38
C ILE A 69 7.92 -4.19 -5.00
N GLN A 70 6.90 -4.05 -5.85
CA GLN A 70 5.62 -4.72 -5.66
C GLN A 70 5.34 -5.65 -6.82
N THR A 71 4.96 -6.88 -6.52
CA THR A 71 4.60 -7.89 -7.50
C THR A 71 3.31 -8.58 -7.11
N THR A 72 2.58 -9.09 -8.09
CA THR A 72 1.39 -9.90 -7.86
C THR A 72 1.63 -11.30 -8.40
N THR A 73 1.18 -12.30 -7.66
CA THR A 73 1.25 -13.71 -8.06
C THR A 73 -0.08 -14.39 -7.79
N ILE A 74 -0.36 -15.45 -8.53
CA ILE A 74 -1.54 -16.28 -8.31
C ILE A 74 -1.08 -17.53 -7.56
N ASP A 75 -1.70 -17.75 -6.39
CA ASP A 75 -1.48 -18.98 -5.63
C ASP A 75 -2.25 -20.11 -6.30
N GLN A 76 -1.54 -21.06 -6.88
CA GLN A 76 -2.14 -22.19 -7.59
C GLN A 76 -2.96 -23.11 -6.67
N THR A 77 -2.62 -23.17 -5.40
CA THR A 77 -3.28 -24.04 -4.43
C THR A 77 -4.62 -23.46 -3.98
N THR A 78 -4.66 -22.17 -3.67
CA THR A 78 -5.85 -21.52 -3.12
C THR A 78 -6.63 -20.72 -4.16
N GLY A 79 -6.06 -20.47 -5.33
CA GLY A 79 -6.66 -19.62 -6.36
C GLY A 79 -6.68 -18.14 -5.99
N GLN A 80 -5.94 -17.75 -4.97
CA GLN A 80 -5.88 -16.35 -4.55
C GLN A 80 -4.78 -15.58 -5.26
N ILE A 81 -5.04 -14.29 -5.50
CA ILE A 81 -4.02 -13.36 -5.96
C ILE A 81 -3.34 -12.77 -4.72
N ARG A 82 -2.01 -12.80 -4.71
CA ARG A 82 -1.21 -12.28 -3.61
C ARG A 82 -0.41 -11.08 -4.08
N LEU A 83 -0.35 -10.07 -3.24
CA LEU A 83 0.53 -8.91 -3.41
C LEU A 83 1.75 -9.09 -2.53
N THR A 84 2.93 -9.05 -3.14
CA THR A 84 4.20 -9.08 -2.42
C THR A 84 4.84 -7.70 -2.49
N THR A 85 5.16 -7.13 -1.34
CA THR A 85 5.91 -5.89 -1.22
C THR A 85 7.29 -6.21 -0.69
N LEU A 86 8.32 -5.79 -1.42
CA LEU A 86 9.71 -5.97 -1.04
C LEU A 86 10.36 -4.60 -0.86
N LEU A 87 10.96 -4.38 0.31
CA LEU A 87 11.78 -3.22 0.61
C LEU A 87 13.23 -3.65 0.64
N VAL A 88 14.05 -3.06 -0.21
CA VAL A 88 15.48 -3.41 -0.32
C VAL A 88 16.32 -2.17 -0.01
N HIS A 89 17.22 -2.30 0.95
CA HIS A 89 18.15 -1.24 1.32
C HIS A 89 19.49 -1.41 0.61
N ALA A 90 20.24 -0.31 0.43
CA ALA A 90 21.54 -0.32 -0.23
C ALA A 90 22.57 -1.24 0.46
N SER A 91 22.38 -1.55 1.74
CA SER A 91 23.24 -2.50 2.48
C SER A 91 23.09 -3.95 2.03
N GLY A 92 22.05 -4.26 1.24
CA GLY A 92 21.67 -5.63 0.89
C GLY A 92 20.61 -6.22 1.82
N GLU A 93 20.27 -5.51 2.89
CA GLU A 93 19.19 -5.94 3.79
C GLU A 93 17.84 -5.71 3.14
N TRP A 94 16.87 -6.55 3.47
CA TRP A 94 15.54 -6.48 2.88
C TRP A 94 14.46 -6.99 3.84
N ILE A 95 13.24 -6.50 3.61
CA ILE A 95 12.04 -6.94 4.32
C ILE A 95 10.95 -7.14 3.27
N SER A 96 10.22 -8.23 3.35
CA SER A 96 9.08 -8.47 2.45
C SER A 96 7.83 -8.88 3.19
N SER A 97 6.69 -8.62 2.60
CA SER A 97 5.40 -9.08 3.11
C SER A 97 4.50 -9.52 1.96
N ASP A 98 3.74 -10.59 2.21
CA ASP A 98 2.79 -11.15 1.25
C ASP A 98 1.38 -11.00 1.80
N TRP A 99 0.46 -10.54 0.97
CA TRP A 99 -0.94 -10.37 1.33
C TRP A 99 -1.85 -10.98 0.29
N PRO A 100 -2.84 -11.81 0.68
CA PRO A 100 -3.90 -12.19 -0.24
C PRO A 100 -4.82 -10.99 -0.45
N VAL A 101 -5.05 -10.61 -1.71
CA VAL A 101 -5.84 -9.40 -2.02
C VAL A 101 -7.21 -9.72 -2.59
N CYS A 102 -7.33 -10.78 -3.39
CA CYS A 102 -8.61 -11.23 -3.92
C CYS A 102 -8.49 -12.66 -4.44
N ALA A 103 -9.62 -13.32 -4.68
CA ALA A 103 -9.62 -14.61 -5.36
C ALA A 103 -9.37 -14.40 -6.85
N ALA A 104 -8.78 -15.43 -7.51
CA ALA A 104 -8.52 -15.36 -8.95
C ALA A 104 -9.80 -15.12 -9.76
N SER A 105 -10.96 -15.63 -9.29
CA SER A 105 -12.25 -15.39 -9.91
C SER A 105 -12.66 -13.93 -9.97
N ASP A 106 -12.14 -13.10 -9.06
CA ASP A 106 -12.44 -11.66 -9.02
C ASP A 106 -11.73 -10.90 -10.14
N THR A 107 -10.79 -11.51 -10.84
CA THR A 107 -10.15 -10.90 -12.00
C THR A 107 -11.13 -10.70 -13.17
N ALA A 108 -12.24 -11.42 -13.17
CA ALA A 108 -13.33 -11.20 -14.12
C ALA A 108 -14.07 -9.88 -13.85
N ALA A 109 -13.87 -9.28 -12.69
CA ALA A 109 -14.43 -8.00 -12.29
C ALA A 109 -13.29 -7.02 -11.98
N PRO A 110 -12.72 -6.34 -13.00
CA PRO A 110 -11.51 -5.52 -12.82
C PRO A 110 -11.63 -4.46 -11.74
N HIS A 111 -12.81 -3.91 -11.52
CA HIS A 111 -13.04 -2.89 -10.49
C HIS A 111 -12.85 -3.46 -9.07
N ARG A 112 -13.23 -4.73 -8.83
CA ARG A 112 -13.01 -5.39 -7.53
C ARG A 112 -11.53 -5.64 -7.30
N MET A 113 -10.84 -6.13 -8.31
CA MET A 113 -9.40 -6.35 -8.23
C MET A 113 -8.66 -5.03 -7.99
N GLY A 114 -9.02 -3.98 -8.73
CA GLY A 114 -8.43 -2.66 -8.55
C GLY A 114 -8.65 -2.11 -7.15
N ALA A 115 -9.86 -2.23 -6.60
CA ALA A 115 -10.17 -1.80 -5.25
C ALA A 115 -9.39 -2.59 -4.20
N ALA A 116 -9.28 -3.91 -4.35
CA ALA A 116 -8.53 -4.76 -3.43
C ALA A 116 -7.03 -4.43 -3.46
N LEU A 117 -6.44 -4.25 -4.63
CA LEU A 117 -5.03 -3.87 -4.76
C LEU A 117 -4.77 -2.49 -4.17
N THR A 118 -5.65 -1.54 -4.40
CA THR A 118 -5.54 -0.19 -3.84
C THR A 118 -5.58 -0.24 -2.32
N TYR A 119 -6.50 -1.00 -1.74
CA TYR A 119 -6.61 -1.17 -0.30
C TYR A 119 -5.37 -1.81 0.30
N ALA A 120 -4.86 -2.87 -0.32
CA ALA A 120 -3.67 -3.57 0.15
C ALA A 120 -2.44 -2.64 0.09
N GLN A 121 -2.27 -1.87 -0.98
CA GLN A 121 -1.18 -0.91 -1.12
C GLN A 121 -1.27 0.22 -0.09
N ALA A 122 -2.46 0.67 0.25
CA ALA A 122 -2.66 1.73 1.23
C ALA A 122 -2.30 1.29 2.65
N ARG A 123 -2.33 -0.01 2.93
CA ARG A 123 -1.95 -0.56 4.24
C ARG A 123 -0.45 -0.77 4.39
N GLU A 124 0.27 -0.84 3.31
CA GLU A 124 1.73 -0.98 3.29
C GLU A 124 2.39 0.38 3.59
#